data_fd6fbac57fce04850d1c2ae8f0174d56
#
_entry.id   fd6fbac57fce04850d1c2ae8f0174d56
#
_cell.length_a   1.000
_cell.length_b   1.000
_cell.length_c   1.000
_cell.angle_alpha   90.00
_cell.angle_beta   90.00
_cell.angle_gamma   90.00
#
_symmetry.space_group_name_H-M   'P 1'
#
loop_
_entity.id
_entity.type
_entity.pdbx_description
1 polymer ?
#
loop_
_entity_poly.entity_id
_entity_poly.type
_entity_poly.pdbx_seq_one_letter_code
_entity_poly.pdbx_strand_id
1 'polypeptide(L)'
;MNTPTLDTIFTDMTADSINRYTDYWESIKPETNDEIFRRWLFAFTSIHTTWEGNVRGYNAIKDFGKWIFDKDALRNALEGSRCGMHNVRTEYIWDFARDFFANTQDFLKSDDETWTAMRDRLTTRLRGIGVTKVSFTLEMCFPNDAKVVCLDTHMMKLYEMDVVRNDGKHKKIYEQNEQDWINRASNIESAPYIARCLFWDKNQGHNDSRYWSYVLES
;
A
#
# COMPACT_ATOMS: atom_id res chain seq x y z
N MET A 1 9.05 23.02 -15.24
CA MET A 1 9.37 22.85 -13.81
C MET A 1 10.40 21.73 -13.73
N ASN A 2 11.53 21.95 -13.07
CA ASN A 2 12.52 20.86 -12.90
C ASN A 2 11.93 19.81 -11.98
N THR A 3 12.00 18.54 -12.39
CA THR A 3 11.65 17.40 -11.52
C THR A 3 12.55 17.45 -10.28
N PRO A 4 12.01 17.40 -9.06
CA PRO A 4 12.84 17.42 -7.86
C PRO A 4 13.74 16.17 -7.86
N THR A 5 15.00 16.36 -7.47
CA THR A 5 15.94 15.25 -7.29
C THR A 5 15.65 14.53 -5.97
N LEU A 6 16.08 13.27 -5.86
CA LEU A 6 16.00 12.54 -4.58
C LEU A 6 16.60 13.31 -3.42
N ASP A 7 17.78 13.90 -3.61
CA ASP A 7 18.46 14.68 -2.55
C ASP A 7 17.62 15.89 -2.09
N THR A 8 17.01 16.61 -3.03
CA THR A 8 16.12 17.74 -2.71
C THR A 8 14.88 17.27 -1.92
N ILE A 9 14.31 16.13 -2.30
CA ILE A 9 13.12 15.56 -1.64
C ILE A 9 13.43 15.28 -0.17
N PHE A 10 14.54 14.59 0.11
CA PHE A 10 14.91 14.23 1.49
C PHE A 10 15.38 15.42 2.31
N THR A 11 16.07 16.40 1.71
CA THR A 11 16.47 17.63 2.38
C THR A 11 15.27 18.48 2.83
N ASP A 12 14.18 18.41 2.09
CA ASP A 12 12.94 19.15 2.41
C ASP A 12 12.08 18.49 3.51
N MET A 13 12.39 17.25 3.91
CA MET A 13 11.70 16.56 4.98
C MET A 13 12.25 16.97 6.34
N THR A 14 11.49 17.79 7.07
CA THR A 14 11.90 18.27 8.40
C THR A 14 11.54 17.26 9.49
N ALA A 15 12.29 17.26 10.61
CA ALA A 15 11.99 16.41 11.75
C ALA A 15 10.55 16.60 12.28
N ASP A 16 10.05 17.83 12.27
CA ASP A 16 8.67 18.15 12.67
C ASP A 16 7.64 17.46 11.74
N SER A 17 7.85 17.51 10.42
CA SER A 17 6.97 16.84 9.47
C SER A 17 7.04 15.31 9.61
N ILE A 18 8.23 14.76 9.83
CA ILE A 18 8.42 13.32 10.04
C ILE A 18 7.69 12.88 11.31
N ASN A 19 7.91 13.54 12.43
CA ASN A 19 7.27 13.20 13.71
C ASN A 19 5.73 13.24 13.60
N ARG A 20 5.20 14.29 13.00
CA ARG A 20 3.76 14.45 12.81
C ARG A 20 3.11 13.35 11.97
N TYR A 21 3.79 12.89 10.91
CA TYR A 21 3.31 11.76 10.10
C TYR A 21 3.49 10.43 10.84
N THR A 22 4.58 10.28 11.59
CA THR A 22 4.82 9.10 12.43
C THR A 22 3.72 8.94 13.47
N ASP A 23 3.40 10.00 14.21
CA ASP A 23 2.35 10.00 15.24
C ASP A 23 0.97 9.72 14.62
N TYR A 24 0.68 10.32 13.47
CA TYR A 24 -0.57 10.07 12.76
C TYR A 24 -0.72 8.60 12.35
N TRP A 25 0.29 8.04 11.69
CA TRP A 25 0.23 6.66 11.24
C TRP A 25 0.25 5.65 12.39
N GLU A 26 0.92 5.97 13.50
CA GLU A 26 0.85 5.18 14.73
C GLU A 26 -0.57 5.19 15.30
N SER A 27 -1.25 6.35 15.28
CA SER A 27 -2.60 6.48 15.82
C SER A 27 -3.68 5.73 15.04
N ILE A 28 -3.43 5.41 13.77
CA ILE A 28 -4.37 4.67 12.89
C ILE A 28 -3.83 3.32 12.43
N LYS A 29 -2.72 2.84 12.97
CA LYS A 29 -2.21 1.52 12.60
C LYS A 29 -3.22 0.44 13.00
N PRO A 30 -3.38 -0.61 12.19
CA PRO A 30 -4.33 -1.67 12.52
C PRO A 30 -3.86 -2.47 13.73
N GLU A 31 -4.76 -2.65 14.70
CA GLU A 31 -4.54 -3.44 15.91
C GLU A 31 -5.23 -4.81 15.85
N THR A 32 -6.20 -4.96 14.95
CA THR A 32 -6.99 -6.16 14.80
C THR A 32 -6.83 -6.79 13.41
N ASN A 33 -7.13 -8.08 13.30
CA ASN A 33 -7.16 -8.77 12.01
C ASN A 33 -8.17 -8.16 11.03
N ASP A 34 -9.28 -7.65 11.53
CA ASP A 34 -10.31 -6.99 10.72
C ASP A 34 -9.79 -5.68 10.10
N GLU A 35 -9.01 -4.92 10.86
CA GLU A 35 -8.38 -3.70 10.36
C GLU A 35 -7.27 -4.01 9.36
N ILE A 36 -6.45 -5.04 9.60
CA ILE A 36 -5.47 -5.54 8.63
C ILE A 36 -6.18 -5.97 7.35
N PHE A 37 -7.29 -6.73 7.47
CA PHE A 37 -8.09 -7.14 6.32
C PHE A 37 -8.59 -5.94 5.51
N ARG A 38 -9.06 -4.86 6.16
CA ARG A 38 -9.48 -3.63 5.49
C ARG A 38 -8.34 -2.93 4.75
N ARG A 39 -7.09 -2.94 5.28
CA ARG A 39 -5.92 -2.41 4.55
C ARG A 39 -5.69 -3.19 3.24
N TRP A 40 -5.84 -4.51 3.29
CA TRP A 40 -5.77 -5.34 2.08
C TRP A 40 -6.89 -5.01 1.09
N LEU A 41 -8.13 -4.85 1.54
CA LEU A 41 -9.25 -4.45 0.67
C LEU A 41 -8.95 -3.12 -0.02
N PHE A 42 -8.41 -2.14 0.71
CA PHE A 42 -8.00 -0.86 0.14
C PHE A 42 -6.93 -1.01 -0.95
N ALA A 43 -5.95 -1.87 -0.74
CA ALA A 43 -4.92 -2.15 -1.73
C ALA A 43 -5.50 -2.85 -2.98
N PHE A 44 -6.37 -3.84 -2.82
CA PHE A 44 -7.03 -4.52 -3.95
C PHE A 44 -7.88 -3.57 -4.78
N THR A 45 -8.61 -2.66 -4.13
CA THR A 45 -9.44 -1.67 -4.85
C THR A 45 -8.61 -0.60 -5.55
N SER A 46 -7.35 -0.37 -5.14
CA SER A 46 -6.45 0.62 -5.75
C SER A 46 -5.81 0.18 -7.08
N ILE A 47 -6.00 -1.06 -7.52
CA ILE A 47 -5.38 -1.59 -8.73
C ILE A 47 -6.07 -1.02 -9.97
N HIS A 48 -5.29 -0.46 -10.91
CA HIS A 48 -5.81 0.08 -12.18
C HIS A 48 -7.06 0.98 -12.03
N THR A 49 -7.02 1.91 -11.09
CA THR A 49 -8.09 2.88 -10.88
C THR A 49 -7.54 4.24 -10.46
N THR A 50 -8.37 5.27 -10.52
CA THR A 50 -8.05 6.59 -9.95
C THR A 50 -8.21 6.56 -8.44
N TRP A 51 -7.75 7.62 -7.77
CA TRP A 51 -7.98 7.80 -6.34
C TRP A 51 -9.47 7.73 -5.97
N GLU A 52 -10.32 8.47 -6.67
CA GLU A 52 -11.78 8.50 -6.44
C GLU A 52 -12.41 7.11 -6.68
N GLY A 53 -11.93 6.40 -7.69
CA GLY A 53 -12.37 5.03 -7.97
C GLY A 53 -11.98 4.07 -6.85
N ASN A 54 -10.76 4.22 -6.30
CA ASN A 54 -10.32 3.45 -5.15
C ASN A 54 -11.18 3.71 -3.92
N VAL A 55 -11.40 4.98 -3.57
CA VAL A 55 -12.24 5.37 -2.42
C VAL A 55 -13.65 4.84 -2.55
N ARG A 56 -14.28 4.97 -3.74
CA ARG A 56 -15.62 4.42 -3.97
C ARG A 56 -15.65 2.88 -3.84
N GLY A 57 -14.68 2.19 -4.44
CA GLY A 57 -14.57 0.74 -4.36
C GLY A 57 -14.39 0.25 -2.94
N TYR A 58 -13.46 0.85 -2.20
CA TYR A 58 -13.21 0.52 -0.81
C TYR A 58 -14.44 0.77 0.08
N ASN A 59 -15.06 1.94 0.01
CA ASN A 59 -16.24 2.27 0.80
C ASN A 59 -17.43 1.33 0.53
N ALA A 60 -17.52 0.79 -0.69
CA ALA A 60 -18.57 -0.17 -1.03
C ALA A 60 -18.39 -1.54 -0.36
N ILE A 61 -17.14 -1.92 -0.03
CA ILE A 61 -16.82 -3.27 0.46
C ILE A 61 -16.16 -3.32 1.83
N LYS A 62 -15.80 -2.18 2.46
CA LYS A 62 -15.11 -2.14 3.76
C LYS A 62 -15.93 -2.78 4.90
N ASP A 63 -17.25 -2.73 4.80
CA ASP A 63 -18.16 -3.48 5.69
C ASP A 63 -18.33 -4.90 5.16
N PHE A 64 -17.28 -5.69 5.35
CA PHE A 64 -17.20 -7.04 4.79
C PHE A 64 -18.20 -8.01 5.41
N GLY A 65 -18.77 -7.73 6.56
CA GLY A 65 -19.87 -8.50 7.14
C GLY A 65 -21.07 -8.65 6.20
N LYS A 66 -21.26 -7.69 5.27
CA LYS A 66 -22.35 -7.73 4.29
C LYS A 66 -22.15 -8.70 3.14
N TRP A 67 -20.92 -9.13 2.87
CA TRP A 67 -20.62 -9.94 1.69
C TRP A 67 -19.68 -11.12 1.94
N ILE A 68 -19.08 -11.26 3.12
CA ILE A 68 -18.06 -12.29 3.39
C ILE A 68 -18.55 -13.72 3.17
N PHE A 69 -19.85 -13.94 3.19
CA PHE A 69 -20.48 -15.23 2.92
C PHE A 69 -21.28 -15.25 1.59
N ASP A 70 -21.26 -14.15 0.83
CA ASP A 70 -22.04 -14.00 -0.41
C ASP A 70 -21.20 -13.28 -1.48
N LYS A 71 -20.66 -14.08 -2.42
CA LYS A 71 -19.84 -13.57 -3.52
C LYS A 71 -20.60 -12.66 -4.47
N ASP A 72 -21.90 -12.90 -4.64
CA ASP A 72 -22.74 -12.06 -5.50
C ASP A 72 -23.01 -10.71 -4.85
N ALA A 73 -23.14 -10.65 -3.53
CA ALA A 73 -23.21 -9.40 -2.78
C ALA A 73 -21.92 -8.58 -2.96
N LEU A 74 -20.73 -9.21 -2.88
CA LEU A 74 -19.46 -8.55 -3.16
C LEU A 74 -19.40 -7.99 -4.59
N ARG A 75 -19.81 -8.79 -5.59
CA ARG A 75 -19.83 -8.36 -6.99
C ARG A 75 -20.75 -7.17 -7.20
N ASN A 76 -21.96 -7.22 -6.66
CA ASN A 76 -22.95 -6.15 -6.78
C ASN A 76 -22.46 -4.85 -6.12
N ALA A 77 -21.80 -4.94 -4.96
CA ALA A 77 -21.20 -3.80 -4.28
C ALA A 77 -20.10 -3.15 -5.13
N LEU A 78 -19.18 -3.94 -5.70
CA LEU A 78 -18.12 -3.46 -6.57
C LEU A 78 -18.65 -2.85 -7.86
N GLU A 79 -19.65 -3.47 -8.49
CA GLU A 79 -20.29 -2.95 -9.70
C GLU A 79 -20.98 -1.62 -9.43
N GLY A 80 -21.78 -1.54 -8.37
CA GLY A 80 -22.48 -0.33 -7.95
C GLY A 80 -21.54 0.84 -7.62
N SER A 81 -20.33 0.54 -7.13
CA SER A 81 -19.31 1.54 -6.82
C SER A 81 -18.70 2.23 -8.05
N ARG A 82 -18.84 1.62 -9.23
CA ARG A 82 -18.21 2.07 -10.49
C ARG A 82 -16.70 2.24 -10.41
N CYS A 83 -16.02 1.43 -9.58
CA CYS A 83 -14.55 1.46 -9.45
C CYS A 83 -13.82 0.78 -10.64
N GLY A 84 -14.58 0.17 -11.55
CA GLY A 84 -14.07 -0.60 -12.69
C GLY A 84 -13.63 -2.03 -12.34
N MET A 85 -13.53 -2.89 -13.35
CA MET A 85 -13.04 -4.27 -13.24
C MET A 85 -13.77 -5.11 -12.16
N HIS A 86 -15.03 -4.82 -11.88
CA HIS A 86 -15.77 -5.43 -10.77
C HIS A 86 -15.75 -6.97 -10.80
N ASN A 87 -15.91 -7.62 -11.97
CA ASN A 87 -15.87 -9.06 -12.08
C ASN A 87 -14.52 -9.66 -11.66
N VAL A 88 -13.43 -9.10 -12.18
CA VAL A 88 -12.07 -9.58 -11.89
C VAL A 88 -11.70 -9.29 -10.43
N ARG A 89 -12.05 -8.09 -9.93
CA ARG A 89 -11.84 -7.74 -8.52
C ARG A 89 -12.61 -8.66 -7.59
N THR A 90 -13.86 -9.02 -7.93
CA THR A 90 -14.65 -9.95 -7.14
C THR A 90 -13.93 -11.28 -6.97
N GLU A 91 -13.39 -11.86 -8.05
CA GLU A 91 -12.65 -13.11 -7.95
C GLU A 91 -11.45 -13.00 -7.01
N TYR A 92 -10.61 -11.98 -7.21
CA TYR A 92 -9.38 -11.82 -6.43
C TYR A 92 -9.66 -11.50 -4.96
N ILE A 93 -10.61 -10.60 -4.69
CA ILE A 93 -10.96 -10.23 -3.31
C ILE A 93 -11.65 -11.39 -2.60
N TRP A 94 -12.49 -12.16 -3.30
CA TRP A 94 -13.15 -13.35 -2.74
C TRP A 94 -12.14 -14.43 -2.37
N ASP A 95 -11.23 -14.77 -3.29
CA ASP A 95 -10.17 -15.75 -3.04
C ASP A 95 -9.27 -15.30 -1.85
N PHE A 96 -8.88 -14.02 -1.85
CA PHE A 96 -8.10 -13.43 -0.76
C PHE A 96 -8.85 -13.51 0.58
N ALA A 97 -10.14 -13.13 0.63
CA ALA A 97 -10.89 -13.12 1.87
C ALA A 97 -10.99 -14.53 2.48
N ARG A 98 -11.24 -15.54 1.66
CA ARG A 98 -11.27 -16.93 2.13
C ARG A 98 -9.93 -17.40 2.66
N ASP A 99 -8.84 -17.06 1.98
CA ASP A 99 -7.50 -17.40 2.40
C ASP A 99 -7.11 -16.66 3.69
N PHE A 100 -7.40 -15.37 3.77
CA PHE A 100 -7.07 -14.55 4.94
C PHE A 100 -7.73 -15.08 6.21
N PHE A 101 -9.04 -15.34 6.20
CA PHE A 101 -9.75 -15.81 7.39
C PHE A 101 -9.46 -17.27 7.74
N ALA A 102 -9.03 -18.08 6.77
CA ALA A 102 -8.59 -19.46 7.04
C ALA A 102 -7.16 -19.51 7.63
N ASN A 103 -6.30 -18.56 7.27
CA ASN A 103 -4.86 -18.60 7.51
C ASN A 103 -4.32 -17.23 7.96
N THR A 104 -4.99 -16.52 8.85
CA THR A 104 -4.68 -15.13 9.22
C THR A 104 -3.22 -14.94 9.62
N GLN A 105 -2.63 -15.90 10.34
CA GLN A 105 -1.23 -15.82 10.78
C GLN A 105 -0.23 -15.75 9.62
N ASP A 106 -0.58 -16.32 8.47
CA ASP A 106 0.26 -16.25 7.27
C ASP A 106 0.32 -14.84 6.66
N PHE A 107 -0.55 -13.94 7.08
CA PHE A 107 -0.56 -12.52 6.67
C PHE A 107 0.17 -11.61 7.65
N LEU A 108 0.72 -12.18 8.71
CA LEU A 108 1.59 -11.50 9.66
C LEU A 108 3.05 -11.88 9.42
N LYS A 109 3.95 -10.99 9.85
CA LYS A 109 5.38 -11.25 9.78
C LYS A 109 5.80 -12.21 10.90
N SER A 110 6.47 -13.30 10.57
CA SER A 110 7.11 -14.15 11.55
C SER A 110 8.45 -13.56 12.04
N ASP A 111 8.90 -13.96 13.22
CA ASP A 111 10.12 -13.43 13.82
C ASP A 111 11.38 -13.69 12.96
N ASP A 112 11.43 -14.85 12.31
CA ASP A 112 12.55 -15.27 11.47
C ASP A 112 12.47 -14.77 10.02
N GLU A 113 11.39 -14.06 9.65
CA GLU A 113 11.16 -13.61 8.29
C GLU A 113 11.60 -12.14 8.11
N THR A 114 12.29 -11.84 7.00
CA THR A 114 12.53 -10.45 6.61
C THR A 114 11.28 -9.84 5.96
N TRP A 115 11.16 -8.51 5.96
CA TRP A 115 10.06 -7.82 5.30
C TRP A 115 9.98 -8.12 3.80
N THR A 116 11.13 -8.24 3.14
CA THR A 116 11.21 -8.62 1.73
C THR A 116 10.74 -10.05 1.50
N ALA A 117 11.12 -10.99 2.37
CA ALA A 117 10.67 -12.38 2.30
C ALA A 117 9.17 -12.50 2.49
N MET A 118 8.60 -11.79 3.47
CA MET A 118 7.13 -11.70 3.67
C MET A 118 6.43 -11.16 2.44
N ARG A 119 6.91 -10.04 1.89
CA ARG A 119 6.36 -9.46 0.66
C ARG A 119 6.38 -10.45 -0.50
N ASP A 120 7.50 -11.09 -0.74
CA ASP A 120 7.66 -12.02 -1.86
C ASP A 120 6.76 -13.25 -1.70
N ARG A 121 6.65 -13.78 -0.49
CA ARG A 121 5.73 -14.87 -0.14
C ARG A 121 4.28 -14.49 -0.42
N LEU A 122 3.83 -13.33 0.06
CA LEU A 122 2.46 -12.85 -0.16
C LEU A 122 2.21 -12.50 -1.63
N THR A 123 3.18 -11.94 -2.35
CA THR A 123 3.07 -11.67 -3.79
C THR A 123 2.88 -12.97 -4.60
N THR A 124 3.53 -14.05 -4.20
CA THR A 124 3.39 -15.36 -4.85
C THR A 124 2.05 -16.02 -4.51
N ARG A 125 1.58 -15.86 -3.28
CA ARG A 125 0.33 -16.45 -2.78
C ARG A 125 -0.92 -15.79 -3.34
N LEU A 126 -0.91 -14.47 -3.46
CA LEU A 126 -2.12 -13.69 -3.76
C LEU A 126 -2.28 -13.44 -5.26
N ARG A 127 -3.44 -13.79 -5.79
CA ARG A 127 -3.79 -13.51 -7.18
C ARG A 127 -4.24 -12.05 -7.35
N GLY A 128 -3.87 -11.45 -8.49
CA GLY A 128 -4.35 -10.13 -8.89
C GLY A 128 -3.71 -8.96 -8.17
N ILE A 129 -2.74 -9.21 -7.30
CA ILE A 129 -1.98 -8.17 -6.60
C ILE A 129 -0.49 -8.45 -6.74
N GLY A 130 0.28 -7.45 -7.15
CA GLY A 130 1.72 -7.59 -7.40
C GLY A 130 2.57 -6.97 -6.29
N VAL A 131 3.89 -7.09 -6.43
CA VAL A 131 4.90 -6.62 -5.48
C VAL A 131 4.63 -5.20 -4.95
N THR A 132 4.31 -4.26 -5.83
CA THR A 132 4.04 -2.85 -5.48
C THR A 132 2.85 -2.72 -4.51
N LYS A 133 1.76 -3.45 -4.75
CA LYS A 133 0.55 -3.34 -3.93
C LYS A 133 0.63 -4.18 -2.65
N VAL A 134 1.38 -5.28 -2.67
CA VAL A 134 1.73 -6.01 -1.45
C VAL A 134 2.60 -5.13 -0.55
N SER A 135 3.65 -4.48 -1.09
CA SER A 135 4.44 -3.50 -0.34
C SER A 135 3.56 -2.39 0.24
N PHE A 136 2.63 -1.83 -0.55
CA PHE A 136 1.70 -0.80 -0.09
C PHE A 136 0.85 -1.27 1.09
N THR A 137 0.36 -2.51 1.06
CA THR A 137 -0.41 -3.05 2.19
C THR A 137 0.45 -3.21 3.44
N LEU A 138 1.66 -3.75 3.29
CA LEU A 138 2.58 -3.91 4.42
C LEU A 138 2.96 -2.57 5.05
N GLU A 139 3.20 -1.54 4.24
CA GLU A 139 3.42 -0.17 4.71
C GLU A 139 2.22 0.37 5.51
N MET A 140 1.00 0.17 5.04
CA MET A 140 -0.20 0.61 5.75
C MET A 140 -0.48 -0.18 7.02
N CYS A 141 -0.09 -1.46 7.06
CA CYS A 141 -0.26 -2.30 8.25
C CYS A 141 0.83 -2.08 9.30
N PHE A 142 2.04 -1.76 8.86
CA PHE A 142 3.22 -1.65 9.72
C PHE A 142 4.01 -0.37 9.38
N PRO A 143 3.40 0.81 9.56
CA PRO A 143 3.88 2.07 8.98
C PRO A 143 5.26 2.49 9.48
N ASN A 144 5.60 2.16 10.72
CA ASN A 144 6.89 2.51 11.31
C ASN A 144 7.93 1.39 11.20
N ASP A 145 7.51 0.15 10.92
CA ASP A 145 8.37 -1.04 11.00
C ASP A 145 8.71 -1.63 9.64
N ALA A 146 7.78 -1.56 8.67
CA ALA A 146 7.97 -2.22 7.38
C ALA A 146 9.20 -1.69 6.62
N LYS A 147 10.11 -2.60 6.25
CA LYS A 147 11.29 -2.32 5.44
C LYS A 147 11.08 -2.79 3.99
N VAL A 148 9.96 -2.37 3.43
CA VAL A 148 9.60 -2.48 2.01
C VAL A 148 9.04 -1.15 1.56
N VAL A 149 9.01 -0.90 0.24
CA VAL A 149 8.51 0.37 -0.32
C VAL A 149 7.61 0.09 -1.52
N CYS A 150 6.43 0.70 -1.51
CA CYS A 150 5.56 0.72 -2.66
C CYS A 150 6.13 1.69 -3.73
N LEU A 151 6.87 1.16 -4.68
CA LEU A 151 7.31 1.93 -5.84
C LEU A 151 6.15 2.10 -6.83
N ASP A 152 5.23 3.00 -6.49
CA ASP A 152 4.10 3.36 -7.34
C ASP A 152 4.50 4.22 -8.54
N THR A 153 3.55 4.66 -9.34
CA THR A 153 3.81 5.45 -10.55
C THR A 153 4.61 6.74 -10.28
N HIS A 154 4.43 7.39 -9.13
CA HIS A 154 5.17 8.60 -8.76
C HIS A 154 6.61 8.25 -8.38
N MET A 155 6.79 7.21 -7.59
CA MET A 155 8.10 6.68 -7.21
C MET A 155 8.86 6.15 -8.43
N MET A 156 8.19 5.43 -9.32
CA MET A 156 8.79 4.95 -10.56
C MET A 156 9.31 6.09 -11.45
N LYS A 157 8.55 7.18 -11.57
CA LYS A 157 9.00 8.38 -12.30
C LYS A 157 10.22 9.02 -11.64
N LEU A 158 10.24 9.08 -10.30
CA LEU A 158 11.35 9.63 -9.53
C LEU A 158 12.66 8.85 -9.76
N TYR A 159 12.55 7.52 -9.87
CA TYR A 159 13.68 6.61 -10.12
C TYR A 159 13.93 6.31 -11.60
N GLU A 160 13.24 7.00 -12.51
CA GLU A 160 13.33 6.77 -13.95
C GLU A 160 13.14 5.28 -14.34
N MET A 161 12.25 4.60 -13.60
CA MET A 161 11.95 3.19 -13.83
C MET A 161 10.92 3.01 -14.94
N ASP A 162 11.13 2.01 -15.75
CA ASP A 162 10.09 1.46 -16.62
C ASP A 162 9.00 0.74 -15.79
N VAL A 163 7.90 0.37 -16.45
CA VAL A 163 6.81 -0.40 -15.85
C VAL A 163 7.36 -1.67 -15.19
N VAL A 164 7.00 -1.90 -13.94
CA VAL A 164 7.39 -3.11 -13.21
C VAL A 164 6.81 -4.35 -13.92
N ARG A 165 7.69 -5.19 -14.42
CA ARG A 165 7.36 -6.48 -15.01
C ARG A 165 7.80 -7.60 -14.05
N ASN A 166 7.11 -8.72 -14.13
CA ASN A 166 7.45 -9.88 -13.30
C ASN A 166 8.59 -10.71 -13.96
N ASP A 167 9.75 -10.08 -14.13
CA ASP A 167 10.96 -10.72 -14.61
C ASP A 167 12.15 -10.39 -13.69
N GLY A 168 13.19 -11.22 -13.74
CA GLY A 168 14.32 -11.10 -12.82
C GLY A 168 15.10 -9.77 -12.93
N LYS A 169 15.11 -9.13 -14.11
CA LYS A 169 15.77 -7.84 -14.29
C LYS A 169 14.98 -6.72 -13.58
N HIS A 170 13.68 -6.66 -13.77
CA HIS A 170 12.83 -5.66 -13.15
C HIS A 170 12.76 -5.85 -11.63
N LYS A 171 12.73 -7.11 -11.16
CA LYS A 171 12.81 -7.42 -9.73
C LYS A 171 14.07 -6.81 -9.11
N LYS A 172 15.24 -7.01 -9.73
CA LYS A 172 16.51 -6.46 -9.23
C LYS A 172 16.52 -4.93 -9.20
N ILE A 173 16.01 -4.29 -10.25
CA ILE A 173 15.90 -2.81 -10.29
C ILE A 173 14.95 -2.31 -9.20
N TYR A 174 13.82 -2.98 -8.99
CA TYR A 174 12.88 -2.64 -7.92
C TYR A 174 13.56 -2.72 -6.55
N GLU A 175 14.23 -3.83 -6.26
CA GLU A 175 14.93 -4.04 -4.99
C GLU A 175 16.07 -3.04 -4.75
N GLN A 176 16.81 -2.65 -5.78
CA GLN A 176 17.85 -1.64 -5.67
C GLN A 176 17.28 -0.26 -5.32
N ASN A 177 16.22 0.17 -5.99
CA ASN A 177 15.59 1.46 -5.74
C ASN A 177 14.82 1.49 -4.41
N GLU A 178 14.20 0.38 -4.03
CA GLU A 178 13.61 0.18 -2.71
C GLU A 178 14.65 0.35 -1.61
N GLN A 179 15.81 -0.31 -1.76
CA GLN A 179 16.89 -0.22 -0.78
C GLN A 179 17.49 1.20 -0.70
N ASP A 180 17.65 1.90 -1.84
CA ASP A 180 18.10 3.29 -1.84
C ASP A 180 17.12 4.18 -1.06
N TRP A 181 15.80 4.03 -1.27
CA TRP A 181 14.80 4.78 -0.53
C TRP A 181 14.86 4.50 0.98
N ILE A 182 14.96 3.22 1.35
CA ILE A 182 15.08 2.80 2.76
C ILE A 182 16.32 3.42 3.41
N ASN A 183 17.45 3.39 2.74
CA ASN A 183 18.70 3.97 3.25
C ASN A 183 18.58 5.49 3.44
N ARG A 184 18.01 6.21 2.46
CA ARG A 184 17.79 7.65 2.55
C ARG A 184 16.83 8.03 3.67
N ALA A 185 15.73 7.29 3.83
CA ALA A 185 14.80 7.49 4.93
C ALA A 185 15.48 7.27 6.29
N SER A 186 16.30 6.22 6.40
CA SER A 186 17.08 5.96 7.62
C SER A 186 18.07 7.08 7.96
N ASN A 187 18.69 7.71 6.96
CA ASN A 187 19.63 8.82 7.18
C ASN A 187 18.98 10.07 7.76
N ILE A 188 17.67 10.22 7.63
CA ILE A 188 16.87 11.31 8.22
C ILE A 188 15.99 10.81 9.38
N GLU A 189 16.32 9.67 9.96
CA GLU A 189 15.60 9.06 11.08
C GLU A 189 14.09 8.86 10.83
N SER A 190 13.72 8.55 9.57
CA SER A 190 12.35 8.30 9.16
C SER A 190 12.11 6.85 8.81
N ALA A 191 10.91 6.33 9.09
CA ALA A 191 10.45 5.09 8.47
C ALA A 191 10.29 5.28 6.95
N PRO A 192 10.59 4.27 6.13
CA PRO A 192 10.50 4.38 4.67
C PRO A 192 9.10 4.81 4.18
N TYR A 193 8.06 4.30 4.82
CA TYR A 193 6.69 4.65 4.51
C TYR A 193 6.33 6.08 4.86
N ILE A 194 6.79 6.59 6.01
CA ILE A 194 6.57 7.97 6.43
C ILE A 194 7.19 8.94 5.43
N ALA A 195 8.45 8.70 5.03
CA ALA A 195 9.10 9.49 3.98
C ALA A 195 8.32 9.44 2.65
N ARG A 196 7.78 8.27 2.27
CA ARG A 196 6.98 8.12 1.07
C ARG A 196 5.64 8.87 1.16
N CYS A 197 4.98 8.88 2.30
CA CYS A 197 3.75 9.66 2.50
C CYS A 197 4.00 11.16 2.35
N LEU A 198 5.07 11.68 2.96
CA LEU A 198 5.47 13.08 2.81
C LEU A 198 5.76 13.45 1.36
N PHE A 199 6.51 12.60 0.64
CA PHE A 199 6.77 12.80 -0.78
C PHE A 199 5.47 12.77 -1.60
N TRP A 200 4.58 11.81 -1.33
CA TRP A 200 3.36 11.62 -2.08
C TRP A 200 2.41 12.81 -1.92
N ASP A 201 2.17 13.27 -0.69
CA ASP A 201 1.33 14.43 -0.41
C ASP A 201 1.88 15.70 -1.08
N LYS A 202 3.19 15.94 -0.96
CA LYS A 202 3.85 17.08 -1.62
C LYS A 202 3.70 17.01 -3.15
N ASN A 203 3.86 15.84 -3.74
CA ASN A 203 3.72 15.64 -5.19
C ASN A 203 2.28 15.84 -5.68
N GLN A 204 1.28 15.67 -4.82
CA GLN A 204 -0.13 15.96 -5.08
C GLN A 204 -0.52 17.42 -4.77
N GLY A 205 0.42 18.25 -4.35
CA GLY A 205 0.17 19.65 -3.98
C GLY A 205 -0.46 19.82 -2.59
N HIS A 206 -0.43 18.77 -1.77
CA HIS A 206 -0.94 18.77 -0.41
C HIS A 206 0.22 18.80 0.57
N ASN A 207 0.44 19.94 1.20
CA ASN A 207 1.42 20.05 2.25
C ASN A 207 0.77 19.61 3.56
N ASP A 208 1.19 18.45 4.08
CA ASP A 208 0.80 17.98 5.40
C ASP A 208 -0.71 17.72 5.57
N SER A 209 -1.37 17.31 4.52
CA SER A 209 -2.81 17.06 4.55
C SER A 209 -3.17 15.61 4.90
N ARG A 210 -2.30 14.67 4.61
CA ARG A 210 -2.59 13.21 4.75
C ARG A 210 -3.93 12.81 4.13
N TYR A 211 -4.40 13.61 3.17
CA TYR A 211 -5.76 13.54 2.63
C TYR A 211 -6.12 12.21 2.00
N TRP A 212 -5.11 11.48 1.51
CA TRP A 212 -5.34 10.19 0.88
C TRP A 212 -5.58 9.06 1.89
N SER A 213 -5.20 9.25 3.16
CA SER A 213 -5.33 8.23 4.21
C SER A 213 -6.61 8.37 5.04
N TYR A 214 -7.29 9.52 4.99
CA TYR A 214 -8.50 9.75 5.80
C TYR A 214 -9.58 8.67 5.64
N VAL A 215 -9.64 8.04 4.48
CA VAL A 215 -10.59 6.96 4.20
C VAL A 215 -10.35 5.70 5.05
N LEU A 216 -9.15 5.57 5.63
CA LEU A 216 -8.78 4.46 6.49
C LEU A 216 -9.19 4.66 7.95
N GLU A 217 -9.53 5.90 8.34
CA GLU A 217 -9.95 6.25 9.70
C GLU A 217 -11.42 5.89 9.98
N SER A 218 -12.18 5.59 8.95
CA SER A 218 -13.61 5.29 8.98
C SER A 218 -13.87 3.80 8.76
#